data_459f139bb9472e03e724915b5ea6d59c
#
_entry.id   459f139bb9472e03e724915b5ea6d59c
#
_cell.length_a   1.000
_cell.length_b   1.000
_cell.length_c   1.000
_cell.angle_alpha   90.00
_cell.angle_beta   90.00
_cell.angle_gamma   90.00
#
_symmetry.space_group_name_H-M   'P 1'
#
loop_
_entity.id
_entity.type
_entity.pdbx_description
1 polymer ?
#
loop_
_entity_poly.entity_id
_entity_poly.type
_entity_poly.pdbx_seq_one_letter_code
_entity_poly.pdbx_strand_id
1 'polypeptide(L)'
;MNEKTLEKVTGLSRRQIIMLQKTVITRKNKIVVGLSYDYSNDEVEEFLLAKFFKDCGYTYPEIKKEMDRYKNNKNEVLNEIITKMENKVEYLEQIIKKAKELKGE
;
A
#
# COMPACT_ATOMS: atom_id res chain seq x y z
N MET A 1 13.50 -14.91 -1.79
CA MET A 1 13.27 -14.38 -0.43
C MET A 1 12.13 -15.14 0.21
N ASN A 2 12.28 -15.55 1.44
CA ASN A 2 11.21 -16.26 2.16
C ASN A 2 10.19 -15.29 2.77
N GLU A 3 9.10 -15.83 3.32
CA GLU A 3 8.00 -15.03 3.87
C GLU A 3 8.43 -14.14 5.05
N LYS A 4 9.26 -14.65 5.96
CA LYS A 4 9.73 -13.84 7.10
C LYS A 4 10.55 -12.64 6.65
N THR A 5 11.38 -12.82 5.64
CA THR A 5 12.17 -11.73 5.07
C THR A 5 11.27 -10.74 4.36
N LEU A 6 10.24 -11.22 3.64
CA LEU A 6 9.27 -10.36 2.98
C LEU A 6 8.53 -9.48 4.00
N GLU A 7 8.11 -10.04 5.14
CA GLU A 7 7.48 -9.26 6.22
C GLU A 7 8.40 -8.14 6.71
N LYS A 8 9.68 -8.43 6.90
CA LYS A 8 10.66 -7.44 7.37
C LYS A 8 10.90 -6.34 6.34
N VAL A 9 11.05 -6.70 5.07
CA VAL A 9 11.35 -5.75 4.00
C VAL A 9 10.16 -4.84 3.71
N THR A 10 8.96 -5.38 3.73
CA THR A 10 7.75 -4.64 3.36
C THR A 10 7.04 -3.98 4.54
N GLY A 11 7.27 -4.46 5.75
CA GLY A 11 6.51 -4.02 6.93
C GLY A 11 5.08 -4.57 6.96
N LEU A 12 4.75 -5.49 6.06
CA LEU A 12 3.43 -6.15 6.04
C LEU A 12 3.43 -7.32 7.01
N SER A 13 2.29 -7.54 7.67
CA SER A 13 2.10 -8.74 8.47
C SER A 13 1.84 -9.95 7.55
N ARG A 14 2.01 -11.15 8.09
CA ARG A 14 1.68 -12.38 7.37
C ARG A 14 0.25 -12.38 6.85
N ARG A 15 -0.68 -11.92 7.68
CA ARG A 15 -2.11 -11.84 7.32
C ARG A 15 -2.33 -10.89 6.14
N GLN A 16 -1.66 -9.75 6.13
CA GLN A 16 -1.74 -8.78 5.04
C GLN A 16 -1.17 -9.34 3.75
N ILE A 17 -0.04 -10.04 3.83
CA ILE A 17 0.57 -10.71 2.67
C ILE A 17 -0.40 -11.73 2.07
N ILE A 18 -1.01 -12.56 2.91
CA ILE A 18 -1.98 -13.56 2.47
C ILE A 18 -3.19 -12.88 1.79
N MET A 19 -3.71 -11.82 2.38
CA MET A 19 -4.84 -11.08 1.80
C MET A 19 -4.48 -10.47 0.44
N LEU A 20 -3.30 -9.87 0.32
CA LEU A 20 -2.83 -9.31 -0.95
C LEU A 20 -2.65 -10.37 -2.02
N GLN A 21 -2.15 -11.55 -1.66
CA GLN A 21 -2.01 -12.68 -2.59
C GLN A 21 -3.36 -13.18 -3.09
N LYS A 22 -4.38 -13.14 -2.25
CA LYS A 22 -5.72 -13.60 -2.63
C LYS A 22 -6.48 -12.59 -3.47
N THR A 23 -6.27 -11.30 -3.25
CA THR A 23 -7.16 -10.24 -3.78
C THR A 23 -6.48 -9.32 -4.79
N VAL A 24 -5.17 -9.12 -4.71
CA VAL A 24 -4.47 -8.10 -5.49
C VAL A 24 -3.36 -8.68 -6.35
N ILE A 25 -2.46 -9.45 -5.73
CA ILE A 25 -1.25 -9.96 -6.38
C ILE A 25 -1.46 -11.41 -6.77
N THR A 26 -1.80 -11.63 -8.04
CA THR A 26 -1.98 -13.00 -8.56
C THR A 26 -0.63 -13.55 -8.99
N ARG A 27 -0.18 -14.59 -8.29
CA ARG A 27 1.05 -15.30 -8.65
C ARG A 27 0.76 -16.30 -9.76
N LYS A 28 1.39 -16.11 -10.91
CA LYS A 28 1.24 -17.02 -12.07
C LYS A 28 1.94 -18.35 -11.86
N ASN A 29 3.04 -18.37 -11.12
CA ASN A 29 3.83 -19.57 -10.85
C ASN A 29 4.04 -19.71 -9.35
N LYS A 30 3.23 -20.56 -8.72
CA LYS A 30 3.42 -20.92 -7.33
C LYS A 30 4.47 -22.03 -7.28
N ILE A 31 5.73 -21.68 -7.11
CA ILE A 31 6.75 -22.66 -6.80
C ILE A 31 6.77 -22.79 -5.28
N VAL A 32 6.23 -23.91 -4.81
CA VAL A 32 6.31 -24.26 -3.39
C VAL A 32 7.53 -25.15 -3.24
N VAL A 33 8.58 -24.62 -2.60
CA VAL A 33 9.73 -25.42 -2.24
C VAL A 33 9.52 -25.86 -0.79
N GLY A 34 9.07 -27.12 -0.62
CA GLY A 34 8.64 -27.61 0.68
C GLY A 34 7.36 -26.91 1.13
N LEU A 35 7.38 -26.31 2.33
CA LEU A 35 6.25 -25.57 2.92
C LEU A 35 6.41 -24.05 2.81
N SER A 36 7.41 -23.54 2.10
CA SER A 36 7.68 -22.12 2.00
C SER A 36 7.69 -21.64 0.56
N TYR A 37 7.24 -20.38 0.38
CA TYR A 37 7.30 -19.69 -0.91
C TYR A 37 8.63 -18.97 -1.04
N ASP A 38 9.18 -18.95 -2.25
CA ASP A 38 10.29 -18.10 -2.60
C ASP A 38 9.79 -16.92 -3.43
N TYR A 39 9.94 -15.71 -2.90
CA TYR A 39 9.46 -14.48 -3.54
C TYR A 39 10.56 -13.87 -4.41
N SER A 40 10.24 -13.60 -5.67
CA SER A 40 11.14 -12.91 -6.59
C SER A 40 11.22 -11.41 -6.26
N ASN A 41 12.25 -10.73 -6.79
CA ASN A 41 12.40 -9.29 -6.63
C ASN A 41 11.20 -8.52 -7.18
N ASP A 42 10.66 -8.94 -8.32
CA ASP A 42 9.48 -8.33 -8.92
C ASP A 42 8.25 -8.46 -8.01
N GLU A 43 8.09 -9.61 -7.39
CA GLU A 43 7.00 -9.82 -6.42
C GLU A 43 7.18 -8.95 -5.18
N VAL A 44 8.41 -8.80 -4.69
CA VAL A 44 8.70 -7.92 -3.55
C VAL A 44 8.32 -6.48 -3.88
N GLU A 45 8.64 -6.00 -5.08
CA GLU A 45 8.26 -4.65 -5.52
C GLU A 45 6.75 -4.46 -5.58
N GLU A 46 6.01 -5.49 -6.04
CA GLU A 46 4.54 -5.45 -6.03
C GLU A 46 3.99 -5.33 -4.61
N PHE A 47 4.55 -6.08 -3.66
CA PHE A 47 4.14 -5.97 -2.25
C PHE A 47 4.46 -4.60 -1.67
N LEU A 48 5.61 -4.03 -2.00
CA LEU A 48 5.98 -2.68 -1.55
C LEU A 48 5.02 -1.63 -2.11
N LEU A 49 4.64 -1.74 -3.36
CA LEU A 49 3.68 -0.84 -3.98
C LEU A 49 2.30 -0.98 -3.33
N ALA A 50 1.84 -2.21 -3.11
CA ALA A 50 0.59 -2.48 -2.42
C ALA A 50 0.58 -1.90 -1.00
N LYS A 51 1.70 -2.03 -0.28
CA LYS A 51 1.89 -1.43 1.05
C LYS A 51 1.75 0.09 1.00
N PHE A 52 2.34 0.73 -0.01
CA PHE A 52 2.21 2.16 -0.21
C PHE A 52 0.75 2.58 -0.37
N PHE A 53 -0.01 1.92 -1.22
CA PHE A 53 -1.44 2.21 -1.38
C PHE A 53 -2.23 1.96 -0.11
N LYS A 54 -1.90 0.91 0.63
CA LYS A 54 -2.53 0.64 1.91
C LYS A 54 -2.28 1.76 2.92
N ASP A 55 -1.06 2.27 2.97
CA ASP A 55 -0.70 3.40 3.83
C ASP A 55 -1.43 4.68 3.42
N CYS A 56 -1.80 4.81 2.15
CA CYS A 56 -2.64 5.90 1.65
C CYS A 56 -4.11 5.77 2.08
N GLY A 57 -4.48 4.66 2.70
CA GLY A 57 -5.84 4.42 3.18
C GLY A 57 -6.75 3.68 2.21
N TYR A 58 -6.22 3.10 1.16
CA TYR A 58 -7.02 2.35 0.20
C TYR A 58 -7.42 0.98 0.72
N THR A 59 -8.63 0.54 0.37
CA THR A 59 -9.11 -0.81 0.61
C THR A 59 -8.45 -1.78 -0.37
N TYR A 60 -8.51 -3.08 -0.10
CA TYR A 60 -7.92 -4.08 -1.00
C TYR A 60 -8.47 -4.01 -2.43
N PRO A 61 -9.80 -3.89 -2.67
CA PRO A 61 -10.31 -3.69 -4.02
C PRO A 61 -9.78 -2.42 -4.70
N GLU A 62 -9.64 -1.33 -3.94
CA GLU A 62 -9.08 -0.08 -4.45
C GLU A 62 -7.61 -0.23 -4.79
N ILE A 63 -6.84 -0.94 -3.97
CA ILE A 63 -5.42 -1.24 -4.23
C ILE A 63 -5.27 -1.99 -5.55
N LYS A 64 -6.09 -3.00 -5.79
CA LYS A 64 -6.06 -3.76 -7.04
C LYS A 64 -6.29 -2.86 -8.25
N LYS A 65 -7.30 -2.01 -8.17
CA LYS A 65 -7.63 -1.06 -9.22
C LYS A 65 -6.49 -0.10 -9.50
N GLU A 66 -5.92 0.49 -8.44
CA GLU A 66 -4.85 1.46 -8.57
C GLU A 66 -3.54 0.82 -9.05
N MET A 67 -3.24 -0.40 -8.64
CA MET A 67 -2.07 -1.12 -9.14
C MET A 67 -2.21 -1.42 -10.64
N ASP A 68 -3.41 -1.75 -11.10
CA ASP A 68 -3.66 -1.96 -12.54
C ASP A 68 -3.49 -0.66 -13.32
N ARG A 69 -3.98 0.47 -12.80
CA ARG A 69 -3.80 1.80 -13.41
C ARG A 69 -2.33 2.22 -13.41
N TYR A 70 -1.62 1.93 -12.34
CA TYR A 70 -0.22 2.31 -12.14
C TYR A 70 0.69 1.77 -13.25
N LYS A 71 0.40 0.60 -13.78
CA LYS A 71 1.19 -0.01 -14.85
C LYS A 71 1.32 0.87 -16.09
N ASN A 72 0.25 1.59 -16.43
CA ASN A 72 0.19 2.40 -17.65
C ASN A 72 0.11 3.91 -17.38
N ASN A 73 -0.31 4.32 -16.18
CA ASN A 73 -0.57 5.71 -15.82
C ASN A 73 0.07 6.07 -14.48
N LYS A 74 1.32 5.69 -14.29
CA LYS A 74 2.04 5.89 -13.03
C LYS A 74 1.99 7.32 -12.50
N ASN A 75 2.33 8.29 -13.34
CA ASN A 75 2.39 9.70 -12.93
C ASN A 75 1.02 10.24 -12.58
N GLU A 76 -0.02 9.87 -13.32
CA GLU A 76 -1.39 10.28 -13.04
C GLU A 76 -1.85 9.75 -11.68
N VAL A 77 -1.62 8.47 -11.41
CA VAL A 77 -1.99 7.84 -10.12
C VAL A 77 -1.27 8.53 -8.96
N LEU A 78 0.04 8.77 -9.09
CA LEU A 78 0.82 9.41 -8.04
C LEU A 78 0.42 10.87 -7.84
N ASN A 79 0.13 11.61 -8.91
CA ASN A 79 -0.33 13.00 -8.80
C ASN A 79 -1.68 13.10 -8.10
N GLU A 80 -2.60 12.18 -8.37
CA GLU A 80 -3.89 12.12 -7.67
C GLU A 80 -3.70 11.89 -6.17
N ILE A 81 -2.77 11.01 -5.79
CA ILE A 81 -2.45 10.74 -4.39
C ILE A 81 -1.84 11.96 -3.73
N ILE A 82 -0.90 12.62 -4.39
CA ILE A 82 -0.25 13.84 -3.87
C ILE A 82 -1.29 14.90 -3.57
N THR A 83 -2.18 15.19 -4.53
CA THR A 83 -3.25 16.19 -4.36
C THR A 83 -4.17 15.83 -3.20
N LYS A 84 -4.58 14.56 -3.12
CA LYS A 84 -5.44 14.06 -2.04
C LYS A 84 -4.80 14.23 -0.68
N MET A 85 -3.51 13.92 -0.57
CA MET A 85 -2.79 14.03 0.71
C MET A 85 -2.53 15.48 1.10
N GLU A 86 -2.21 16.34 0.15
CA GLU A 86 -2.06 17.79 0.39
C GLU A 86 -3.36 18.39 0.92
N ASN A 87 -4.51 17.98 0.36
CA ASN A 87 -5.83 18.41 0.84
C ASN A 87 -6.10 17.93 2.27
N LYS A 88 -5.67 16.71 2.61
CA LYS A 88 -5.80 16.21 3.98
C LYS A 88 -4.93 16.98 4.96
N VAL A 89 -3.71 17.34 4.57
CA VAL A 89 -2.82 18.15 5.41
C VAL A 89 -3.46 19.50 5.71
N GLU A 90 -3.98 20.18 4.68
CA GLU A 90 -4.67 21.45 4.84
C GLU A 90 -5.88 21.33 5.78
N TYR A 91 -6.69 20.31 5.60
CA TYR A 91 -7.85 20.04 6.46
C TYR A 91 -7.45 19.81 7.91
N LEU A 92 -6.41 19.01 8.15
CA LEU A 92 -5.90 18.74 9.50
C LEU A 92 -5.35 20.02 10.15
N GLU A 93 -4.67 20.87 9.39
CA GLU A 93 -4.18 22.16 9.88
C GLU A 93 -5.33 23.07 10.33
N GLN A 94 -6.43 23.08 9.60
CA GLN A 94 -7.64 23.83 9.97
C GLN A 94 -8.25 23.32 11.27
N ILE A 95 -8.29 21.98 11.45
CA ILE A 95 -8.79 21.36 12.70
C ILE A 95 -7.92 21.76 13.87
N ILE A 96 -6.60 21.69 13.71
CA ILE A 96 -5.65 22.10 14.74
C ILE A 96 -5.84 23.56 15.14
N LYS A 97 -5.97 24.42 14.16
CA LYS A 97 -6.22 25.85 14.38
C LYS A 97 -7.50 26.07 15.18
N LYS A 98 -8.58 25.38 14.80
CA LYS A 98 -9.86 25.47 15.50
C LYS A 98 -9.76 24.99 16.94
N ALA A 99 -9.07 23.88 17.15
CA ALA A 99 -8.84 23.35 18.50
C ALA A 99 -8.10 24.34 19.39
N LYS A 100 -7.08 25.01 18.85
CA LYS A 100 -6.34 26.05 19.58
C LYS A 100 -7.22 27.25 19.90
N GLU A 101 -8.07 27.69 18.99
CA GLU A 101 -9.04 28.76 19.25
C GLU A 101 -9.99 28.38 20.37
N LEU A 102 -10.53 27.16 20.35
CA LEU A 102 -11.45 26.68 21.38
C LEU A 102 -10.77 26.56 22.74
N LYS A 103 -9.47 26.30 22.77
CA LYS A 103 -8.67 26.26 23.99
C LYS A 103 -8.39 27.65 24.56
N GLY A 104 -8.63 28.71 23.81
CA GLY A 104 -8.40 30.09 24.25
C GLY A 104 -7.01 30.62 23.96
N GLU A 105 -6.35 30.04 22.97
CA GLU A 105 -5.02 30.50 22.52
C GLU A 105 -5.07 31.37 21.31
#